data_3b1067b80080415ade6d0ff71c5b11fa
#
_entry.id   3b1067b80080415ade6d0ff71c5b11fa
#
_cell.length_a   1.000
_cell.length_b   1.000
_cell.length_c   1.000
_cell.angle_alpha   90.00
_cell.angle_beta   90.00
_cell.angle_gamma   90.00
#
_symmetry.space_group_name_H-M   'P 1'
#
loop_
_entity.id
_entity.type
_entity.pdbx_description
1 polymer ?
#
loop_
_entity_poly.entity_id
_entity_poly.type
_entity_poly.pdbx_seq_one_letter_code
_entity_poly.pdbx_strand_id
1 'polypeptide(L)'
;MFALSLRTAACRVAVFCLALAAVLTSPPATAEVSVGLLDAAWSFPAAAAAIELRYTTANRYGQAAPASAGLYLPPGLPPAGGWPLVVWAHGTVGVADGCAPSHHPQSERNRGYFGEILGSGYAVLAPDYQGLGTGGGFSYYNTLVEGRSILDAVAAVRTTPVPLSRNWVVIGQSEGSHAALSAVSLYDPTGPAAGLNGAVVTGLRANTGPSLREMFRSSSTGSANQIAYAAYFLTALQQLHPDRVTPFLSDFGRDYVAQANSTCLADLTAAAAGRRPAALVADPDSPTPTFEADIAELTDLRTEQLPIDIAIGYGTADIDVAPTWTEQFGDHLRTANPDIQVTVTRYPGKDHSGAFLASLPDTLGFLRSHL
;
A
#
# COMPACT_ATOMS: atom_id res chain seq x y z
N MET A 1 0.86 -47.10 84.98
CA MET A 1 -0.06 -45.97 84.85
C MET A 1 0.43 -45.11 83.73
N PHE A 2 -0.16 -45.26 82.63
CA PHE A 2 0.20 -44.53 81.37
C PHE A 2 -0.73 -43.35 81.18
N ALA A 3 -0.15 -42.15 81.08
CA ALA A 3 -0.90 -40.94 80.68
C ALA A 3 -0.74 -40.70 79.20
N LEU A 4 -1.83 -40.74 78.46
CA LEU A 4 -1.91 -40.36 77.00
C LEU A 4 -2.07 -38.83 76.90
N SER A 5 -1.12 -38.16 76.23
CA SER A 5 -1.26 -36.78 75.78
C SER A 5 -1.86 -36.65 74.45
N LEU A 6 -3.03 -36.07 74.32
CA LEU A 6 -3.66 -35.69 73.07
C LEU A 6 -2.94 -34.45 72.51
N ARG A 7 -2.38 -34.53 71.23
CA ARG A 7 -1.92 -33.40 70.45
C ARG A 7 -3.07 -33.02 69.49
N THR A 8 -3.63 -31.87 69.72
CA THR A 8 -4.56 -31.19 68.82
C THR A 8 -3.82 -30.61 67.60
N ALA A 9 -4.11 -31.16 66.41
CA ALA A 9 -3.65 -30.59 65.16
C ALA A 9 -4.59 -29.46 64.74
N ALA A 10 -4.09 -28.23 64.70
CA ALA A 10 -4.81 -27.09 64.16
C ALA A 10 -4.68 -27.07 62.61
N CYS A 11 -5.77 -27.33 61.92
CA CYS A 11 -5.88 -27.22 60.46
C CYS A 11 -5.99 -25.72 60.10
N ARG A 12 -4.92 -25.16 59.49
CA ARG A 12 -4.97 -23.82 58.91
C ARG A 12 -5.53 -23.92 57.49
N VAL A 13 -6.76 -23.50 57.29
CA VAL A 13 -7.37 -23.27 56.00
C VAL A 13 -6.84 -21.96 55.44
N ALA A 14 -6.00 -22.03 54.39
CA ALA A 14 -5.57 -20.86 53.66
C ALA A 14 -6.66 -20.54 52.61
N VAL A 15 -7.36 -19.43 52.82
CA VAL A 15 -8.31 -18.87 51.83
C VAL A 15 -7.49 -18.13 50.78
N PHE A 16 -7.38 -18.75 49.58
CA PHE A 16 -6.85 -18.07 48.40
C PHE A 16 -7.95 -17.17 47.81
N CYS A 17 -7.87 -15.86 48.02
CA CYS A 17 -8.63 -14.88 47.28
C CYS A 17 -8.06 -14.78 45.85
N LEU A 18 -8.69 -15.41 44.87
CA LEU A 18 -8.46 -15.13 43.49
C LEU A 18 -9.08 -13.75 43.16
N ALA A 19 -8.24 -12.72 43.07
CA ALA A 19 -8.63 -11.47 42.47
C ALA A 19 -8.75 -11.67 40.95
N LEU A 20 -9.95 -11.83 40.44
CA LEU A 20 -10.25 -11.78 39.01
C LEU A 20 -10.11 -10.34 38.56
N ALA A 21 -8.95 -9.97 38.01
CA ALA A 21 -8.78 -8.71 37.29
C ALA A 21 -9.61 -8.78 36.00
N ALA A 22 -10.79 -8.19 36.02
CA ALA A 22 -11.57 -7.94 34.81
C ALA A 22 -10.75 -6.96 33.96
N VAL A 23 -10.10 -7.44 32.91
CA VAL A 23 -9.58 -6.62 31.84
C VAL A 23 -10.79 -5.99 31.17
N LEU A 24 -11.09 -4.77 31.53
CA LEU A 24 -12.03 -3.93 30.79
C LEU A 24 -11.40 -3.65 29.43
N THR A 25 -11.65 -4.51 28.46
CA THR A 25 -11.40 -4.19 27.06
C THR A 25 -12.35 -3.05 26.71
N SER A 26 -11.83 -1.84 26.61
CA SER A 26 -12.55 -0.73 25.99
C SER A 26 -13.07 -1.23 24.65
N PRO A 27 -14.35 -1.00 24.30
CA PRO A 27 -14.84 -1.31 22.96
C PRO A 27 -13.90 -0.60 21.96
N PRO A 28 -13.60 -1.22 20.81
CA PRO A 28 -12.82 -0.54 19.77
C PRO A 28 -13.52 0.79 19.51
N ALA A 29 -12.75 1.89 19.52
CA ALA A 29 -13.26 3.19 19.16
C ALA A 29 -13.97 3.04 17.82
N THR A 30 -15.27 3.33 17.76
CA THR A 30 -16.02 3.33 16.51
C THR A 30 -15.25 4.23 15.55
N ALA A 31 -14.77 3.68 14.44
CA ALA A 31 -14.02 4.40 13.44
C ALA A 31 -14.84 5.62 13.01
N GLU A 32 -14.41 6.82 13.41
CA GLU A 32 -15.09 8.05 13.06
C GLU A 32 -14.79 8.34 11.59
N VAL A 33 -15.80 8.13 10.73
CA VAL A 33 -15.72 8.48 9.32
C VAL A 33 -16.20 9.92 9.20
N SER A 34 -15.34 10.78 8.65
CA SER A 34 -15.73 12.15 8.32
C SER A 34 -15.48 12.46 6.86
N VAL A 35 -16.31 13.34 6.30
CA VAL A 35 -16.20 13.82 4.93
C VAL A 35 -16.13 15.35 4.93
N GLY A 36 -15.28 15.89 4.07
CA GLY A 36 -15.10 17.31 3.86
C GLY A 36 -14.99 17.64 2.37
N LEU A 37 -14.94 18.90 2.01
CA LEU A 37 -14.62 19.30 0.65
C LEU A 37 -13.10 19.20 0.46
N LEU A 38 -12.68 18.54 -0.60
CA LEU A 38 -11.28 18.58 -1.03
C LEU A 38 -11.02 19.93 -1.71
N ASP A 39 -9.80 20.47 -1.52
CA ASP A 39 -9.41 21.70 -2.23
C ASP A 39 -9.50 21.46 -3.75
N ALA A 40 -10.15 22.38 -4.46
CA ALA A 40 -10.32 22.30 -5.91
C ALA A 40 -8.98 22.21 -6.68
N ALA A 41 -7.90 22.78 -6.12
CA ALA A 41 -6.57 22.71 -6.69
C ALA A 41 -5.98 21.28 -6.66
N TRP A 42 -6.49 20.41 -5.78
CA TRP A 42 -6.04 19.02 -5.58
C TRP A 42 -6.96 18.01 -6.29
N SER A 43 -8.03 18.50 -6.90
CA SER A 43 -8.99 17.65 -7.62
C SER A 43 -8.52 17.30 -9.03
N PHE A 44 -9.15 16.28 -9.61
CA PHE A 44 -9.11 16.06 -11.05
C PHE A 44 -10.05 17.05 -11.75
N PRO A 45 -9.59 17.74 -12.81
CA PRO A 45 -10.44 18.72 -13.52
C PRO A 45 -11.74 18.12 -14.11
N ALA A 46 -11.75 16.82 -14.40
CA ALA A 46 -12.90 16.10 -14.88
C ALA A 46 -13.90 15.69 -13.79
N ALA A 47 -13.57 15.84 -12.51
CA ALA A 47 -14.46 15.51 -11.43
C ALA A 47 -15.52 16.60 -11.24
N ALA A 48 -16.80 16.21 -11.13
CA ALA A 48 -17.89 17.11 -10.78
C ALA A 48 -17.88 17.50 -9.30
N ALA A 49 -17.36 16.62 -8.45
CA ALA A 49 -17.15 16.88 -7.03
C ALA A 49 -15.91 16.13 -6.53
N ALA A 50 -15.20 16.74 -5.58
CA ALA A 50 -14.07 16.15 -4.88
C ALA A 50 -14.29 16.26 -3.38
N ILE A 51 -14.15 15.15 -2.68
CA ILE A 51 -14.46 14.96 -1.26
C ILE A 51 -13.23 14.41 -0.56
N GLU A 52 -12.82 15.01 0.54
CA GLU A 52 -11.86 14.41 1.47
C GLU A 52 -12.61 13.41 2.36
N LEU A 53 -12.13 12.18 2.42
CA LEU A 53 -12.57 11.14 3.34
C LEU A 53 -11.49 10.95 4.41
N ARG A 54 -11.87 11.00 5.69
CA ARG A 54 -11.02 10.59 6.81
C ARG A 54 -11.62 9.37 7.46
N TYR A 55 -10.78 8.37 7.73
CA TYR A 55 -11.21 7.08 8.23
C TYR A 55 -10.16 6.46 9.14
N THR A 56 -10.48 5.33 9.77
CA THR A 56 -9.56 4.54 10.58
C THR A 56 -9.16 3.29 9.83
N THR A 57 -7.87 2.97 9.86
CA THR A 57 -7.26 1.76 9.31
C THR A 57 -6.22 1.19 10.27
N ALA A 58 -5.38 0.27 9.82
CA ALA A 58 -4.30 -0.31 10.62
C ALA A 58 -2.95 0.33 10.30
N ASN A 59 -2.16 0.64 11.33
CA ASN A 59 -0.74 0.97 11.17
C ASN A 59 0.11 -0.31 11.02
N ARG A 60 1.45 -0.15 10.86
CA ARG A 60 2.40 -1.27 10.71
C ARG A 60 2.42 -2.27 11.89
N TYR A 61 1.86 -1.92 13.02
CA TYR A 61 1.72 -2.78 14.20
C TYR A 61 0.33 -3.42 14.31
N GLY A 62 -0.53 -3.24 13.30
CA GLY A 62 -1.92 -3.71 13.33
C GLY A 62 -2.83 -2.91 14.26
N GLN A 63 -2.39 -1.77 14.76
CA GLN A 63 -3.18 -0.91 15.65
C GLN A 63 -4.00 0.09 14.85
N ALA A 64 -5.16 0.49 15.38
CA ALA A 64 -6.02 1.50 14.78
C ALA A 64 -5.27 2.84 14.63
N ALA A 65 -5.33 3.41 13.42
CA ALA A 65 -4.67 4.65 13.08
C ALA A 65 -5.49 5.45 12.06
N PRO A 66 -5.38 6.80 12.04
CA PRO A 66 -6.07 7.61 11.07
C PRO A 66 -5.47 7.46 9.66
N ALA A 67 -6.34 7.59 8.65
CA ALA A 67 -5.96 7.69 7.24
C ALA A 67 -6.89 8.65 6.50
N SER A 68 -6.46 9.09 5.31
CA SER A 68 -7.23 9.96 4.42
C SER A 68 -7.32 9.39 3.00
N ALA A 69 -8.31 9.89 2.26
CA ALA A 69 -8.49 9.57 0.84
C ALA A 69 -9.18 10.74 0.12
N GLY A 70 -8.88 10.89 -1.17
CA GLY A 70 -9.70 11.69 -2.07
C GLY A 70 -10.80 10.83 -2.71
N LEU A 71 -12.04 11.31 -2.72
CA LEU A 71 -13.12 10.72 -3.50
C LEU A 71 -13.55 11.71 -4.59
N TYR A 72 -13.50 11.27 -5.83
CA TYR A 72 -13.80 12.08 -7.00
C TYR A 72 -15.01 11.50 -7.73
N LEU A 73 -16.04 12.31 -7.90
CA LEU A 73 -17.29 11.90 -8.51
C LEU A 73 -17.34 12.33 -9.99
N PRO A 74 -17.81 11.45 -10.89
CA PRO A 74 -17.96 11.79 -12.30
C PRO A 74 -19.08 12.81 -12.52
N PRO A 75 -19.12 13.50 -13.66
CA PRO A 75 -20.24 14.34 -14.04
C PRO A 75 -21.52 13.55 -14.26
N GLY A 76 -22.66 14.20 -14.04
CA GLY A 76 -23.98 13.62 -14.24
C GLY A 76 -24.61 13.09 -12.94
N LEU A 77 -25.68 12.31 -13.10
CA LEU A 77 -26.37 11.66 -11.98
C LEU A 77 -25.90 10.21 -11.84
N PRO A 78 -25.87 9.66 -10.63
CA PRO A 78 -25.56 8.26 -10.44
C PRO A 78 -26.58 7.36 -11.13
N PRO A 79 -26.13 6.26 -11.73
CA PRO A 79 -27.04 5.25 -12.25
C PRO A 79 -27.81 4.57 -11.10
N ALA A 80 -28.85 3.79 -11.44
CA ALA A 80 -29.52 2.95 -10.47
C ALA A 80 -28.49 1.99 -9.83
N GLY A 81 -28.36 2.03 -8.52
CA GLY A 81 -27.34 1.26 -7.78
C GLY A 81 -26.05 2.04 -7.42
N GLY A 82 -25.95 3.32 -7.83
CA GLY A 82 -24.79 4.18 -7.55
C GLY A 82 -23.70 4.14 -8.63
N TRP A 83 -22.75 5.06 -8.57
CA TRP A 83 -21.60 5.06 -9.47
C TRP A 83 -20.73 3.83 -9.24
N PRO A 84 -20.32 3.11 -10.31
CA PRO A 84 -19.31 2.05 -10.19
C PRO A 84 -18.01 2.66 -9.67
N LEU A 85 -17.34 1.93 -8.78
CA LEU A 85 -16.20 2.47 -8.02
C LEU A 85 -14.89 1.93 -8.54
N VAL A 86 -13.97 2.82 -8.85
CA VAL A 86 -12.54 2.55 -9.11
C VAL A 86 -11.76 3.03 -7.91
N VAL A 87 -10.91 2.17 -7.34
CA VAL A 87 -9.99 2.56 -6.28
C VAL A 87 -8.60 2.75 -6.88
N TRP A 88 -8.04 3.94 -6.71
CA TRP A 88 -6.69 4.27 -7.18
C TRP A 88 -5.65 4.06 -6.08
N ALA A 89 -4.80 3.08 -6.28
CA ALA A 89 -3.61 2.84 -5.48
C ALA A 89 -2.43 3.59 -6.13
N HIS A 90 -2.02 4.70 -5.51
CA HIS A 90 -1.00 5.59 -6.06
C HIS A 90 0.41 5.00 -5.97
N GLY A 91 1.28 5.41 -6.89
CA GLY A 91 2.71 5.09 -6.85
C GLY A 91 3.47 5.98 -5.88
N THR A 92 4.78 5.76 -5.76
CA THR A 92 5.67 6.42 -4.80
C THR A 92 5.62 7.95 -4.89
N VAL A 93 5.33 8.57 -3.76
CA VAL A 93 5.35 10.02 -3.57
C VAL A 93 6.34 10.45 -2.50
N GLY A 94 6.71 9.55 -1.61
CA GLY A 94 7.52 9.73 -0.40
C GLY A 94 6.89 9.05 0.79
N VAL A 95 7.55 9.15 1.96
CA VAL A 95 7.05 8.56 3.21
C VAL A 95 6.68 9.63 4.26
N ALA A 96 6.95 10.88 3.95
CA ALA A 96 6.63 12.00 4.83
C ALA A 96 5.13 12.35 4.76
N ASP A 97 4.59 12.79 5.88
CA ASP A 97 3.20 13.21 6.03
C ASP A 97 2.78 14.24 4.96
N GLY A 98 3.64 15.22 4.68
CA GLY A 98 3.43 16.23 3.65
C GLY A 98 3.43 15.74 2.20
N CYS A 99 3.60 14.42 1.94
CA CYS A 99 3.62 13.88 0.58
C CYS A 99 2.28 13.27 0.15
N ALA A 100 1.25 13.34 0.98
CA ALA A 100 -0.08 12.77 0.71
C ALA A 100 -0.67 13.29 -0.62
N PRO A 101 -1.02 12.40 -1.58
CA PRO A 101 -1.53 12.84 -2.89
C PRO A 101 -2.81 13.65 -2.83
N SER A 102 -3.68 13.42 -1.83
CA SER A 102 -4.92 14.18 -1.67
C SER A 102 -4.69 15.64 -1.24
N HIS A 103 -3.47 15.98 -0.80
CA HIS A 103 -3.07 17.34 -0.39
C HIS A 103 -2.16 18.03 -1.41
N HIS A 104 -2.10 17.52 -2.64
CA HIS A 104 -1.29 18.08 -3.72
C HIS A 104 -2.06 18.12 -5.04
N PRO A 105 -1.71 19.05 -5.95
CA PRO A 105 -2.22 19.06 -7.31
C PRO A 105 -1.90 17.74 -8.01
N GLN A 106 -2.89 17.17 -8.67
CA GLN A 106 -2.71 15.96 -9.44
C GLN A 106 -1.74 16.18 -10.61
N SER A 107 -0.83 15.22 -10.86
CA SER A 107 0.09 15.27 -11.98
C SER A 107 -0.67 15.30 -13.32
N GLU A 108 -0.07 15.87 -14.38
CA GLU A 108 -0.66 15.87 -15.72
C GLU A 108 -0.99 14.44 -16.19
N ARG A 109 -0.08 13.49 -15.93
CA ARG A 109 -0.28 12.06 -16.20
C ARG A 109 -1.56 11.53 -15.55
N ASN A 110 -1.74 11.78 -14.26
CA ASN A 110 -2.91 11.29 -13.52
C ASN A 110 -4.17 12.04 -13.94
N ARG A 111 -4.10 13.35 -14.21
CA ARG A 111 -5.25 14.12 -14.72
C ARG A 111 -5.77 13.57 -16.04
N GLY A 112 -4.88 13.21 -16.96
CA GLY A 112 -5.27 12.59 -18.23
C GLY A 112 -5.91 11.23 -18.01
N TYR A 113 -5.24 10.34 -17.28
CA TYR A 113 -5.70 8.96 -17.07
C TYR A 113 -7.06 8.89 -16.35
N PHE A 114 -7.16 9.55 -15.20
CA PHE A 114 -8.39 9.56 -14.40
C PHE A 114 -9.47 10.49 -14.96
N GLY A 115 -9.10 11.44 -15.81
CA GLY A 115 -10.06 12.22 -16.60
C GLY A 115 -10.92 11.34 -17.48
N GLU A 116 -10.31 10.36 -18.18
CA GLU A 116 -11.02 9.40 -19.03
C GLU A 116 -11.87 8.42 -18.20
N ILE A 117 -11.39 7.98 -17.04
CA ILE A 117 -12.14 7.11 -16.13
C ILE A 117 -13.38 7.84 -15.57
N LEU A 118 -13.21 9.06 -15.07
CA LEU A 118 -14.31 9.91 -14.59
C LEU A 118 -15.29 10.24 -15.74
N GLY A 119 -14.77 10.60 -16.93
CA GLY A 119 -15.57 10.85 -18.13
C GLY A 119 -16.37 9.65 -18.59
N SER A 120 -15.92 8.43 -18.26
CA SER A 120 -16.63 7.18 -18.53
C SER A 120 -17.66 6.82 -17.44
N GLY A 121 -17.88 7.67 -16.45
CA GLY A 121 -18.93 7.50 -15.44
C GLY A 121 -18.52 6.70 -14.20
N TYR A 122 -17.24 6.45 -13.98
CA TYR A 122 -16.73 5.80 -12.79
C TYR A 122 -16.36 6.82 -11.71
N ALA A 123 -16.74 6.57 -10.45
CA ALA A 123 -16.19 7.30 -9.31
C ALA A 123 -14.78 6.78 -8.98
N VAL A 124 -13.89 7.67 -8.52
CA VAL A 124 -12.52 7.33 -8.16
C VAL A 124 -12.30 7.61 -6.67
N LEU A 125 -11.95 6.56 -5.89
CA LEU A 125 -11.51 6.67 -4.50
C LEU A 125 -9.98 6.47 -4.47
N ALA A 126 -9.24 7.43 -3.95
CA ALA A 126 -7.79 7.44 -3.91
C ALA A 126 -7.29 7.55 -2.46
N PRO A 127 -7.06 6.43 -1.75
CA PRO A 127 -6.44 6.43 -0.43
C PRO A 127 -5.01 6.97 -0.46
N ASP A 128 -4.61 7.73 0.57
CA ASP A 128 -3.24 8.24 0.73
C ASP A 128 -2.29 7.23 1.39
N TYR A 129 -2.78 6.13 1.87
CA TYR A 129 -2.18 5.16 2.78
C TYR A 129 -1.92 5.73 4.19
N GLN A 130 -2.01 4.87 5.20
CA GLN A 130 -1.81 5.27 6.60
C GLN A 130 -0.40 5.82 6.81
N GLY A 131 -0.31 7.00 7.43
CA GLY A 131 0.95 7.69 7.68
C GLY A 131 1.30 8.76 6.64
N LEU A 132 0.51 8.89 5.57
CA LEU A 132 0.54 10.03 4.65
C LEU A 132 -0.66 10.95 4.96
N GLY A 133 -0.43 12.23 5.18
CA GLY A 133 -1.48 13.23 5.44
C GLY A 133 -2.14 13.16 6.82
N THR A 134 -1.80 12.21 7.66
CA THR A 134 -2.48 11.94 8.94
C THR A 134 -1.53 11.66 10.10
N GLY A 135 -0.23 11.73 9.87
CA GLY A 135 0.80 11.43 10.86
C GLY A 135 1.02 9.94 11.13
N GLY A 136 2.00 9.62 11.96
CA GLY A 136 2.33 8.25 12.35
C GLY A 136 3.43 7.58 11.52
N GLY A 137 3.87 8.21 10.43
CA GLY A 137 4.95 7.73 9.55
C GLY A 137 4.48 6.55 8.68
N PHE A 138 4.53 6.75 7.38
CA PHE A 138 4.17 5.72 6.40
C PHE A 138 5.21 4.61 6.34
N SER A 139 4.75 3.37 6.31
CA SER A 139 5.59 2.19 6.15
C SER A 139 5.53 1.73 4.69
N TYR A 140 6.51 2.15 3.91
CA TYR A 140 6.60 1.98 2.47
C TYR A 140 6.62 0.51 2.05
N TYR A 141 5.80 0.12 1.07
CA TYR A 141 5.62 -1.28 0.61
C TYR A 141 5.18 -2.25 1.72
N ASN A 142 4.59 -1.77 2.79
CA ASN A 142 4.08 -2.65 3.83
C ASN A 142 2.70 -3.19 3.43
N THR A 143 2.64 -4.50 3.15
CA THR A 143 1.43 -5.20 2.72
C THR A 143 0.23 -4.93 3.63
N LEU A 144 0.43 -4.98 4.95
CA LEU A 144 -0.64 -4.72 5.91
C LEU A 144 -1.15 -3.27 5.81
N VAL A 145 -0.21 -2.30 5.81
CA VAL A 145 -0.55 -0.87 5.82
C VAL A 145 -1.24 -0.46 4.53
N GLU A 146 -0.64 -0.78 3.38
CA GLU A 146 -1.18 -0.39 2.07
C GLU A 146 -2.51 -1.09 1.78
N GLY A 147 -2.56 -2.42 1.97
CA GLY A 147 -3.76 -3.20 1.70
C GLY A 147 -4.93 -2.82 2.61
N ARG A 148 -4.68 -2.62 3.91
CA ARG A 148 -5.71 -2.16 4.84
C ARG A 148 -6.17 -0.75 4.54
N SER A 149 -5.27 0.17 4.20
CA SER A 149 -5.66 1.53 3.81
C SER A 149 -6.67 1.52 2.66
N ILE A 150 -6.50 0.65 1.68
CA ILE A 150 -7.42 0.50 0.55
C ILE A 150 -8.76 -0.11 1.00
N LEU A 151 -8.73 -1.26 1.69
CA LEU A 151 -9.94 -1.98 2.10
C LEU A 151 -10.79 -1.16 3.07
N ASP A 152 -10.14 -0.53 4.03
CA ASP A 152 -10.83 0.26 5.05
C ASP A 152 -11.37 1.58 4.48
N ALA A 153 -10.73 2.18 3.45
CA ALA A 153 -11.27 3.32 2.71
C ALA A 153 -12.58 2.94 1.98
N VAL A 154 -12.60 1.76 1.32
CA VAL A 154 -13.82 1.24 0.67
C VAL A 154 -14.92 0.98 1.70
N ALA A 155 -14.61 0.39 2.83
CA ALA A 155 -15.54 0.18 3.91
C ALA A 155 -16.09 1.51 4.46
N ALA A 156 -15.21 2.48 4.68
CA ALA A 156 -15.56 3.79 5.23
C ALA A 156 -16.43 4.60 4.28
N VAL A 157 -16.10 4.69 3.00
CA VAL A 157 -16.87 5.49 2.03
C VAL A 157 -18.31 4.98 1.89
N ARG A 158 -18.56 3.69 2.11
CA ARG A 158 -19.90 3.09 2.09
C ARG A 158 -20.81 3.50 3.25
N THR A 159 -20.24 4.02 4.32
CA THR A 159 -21.01 4.58 5.44
C THR A 159 -21.45 6.01 5.18
N THR A 160 -20.98 6.63 4.09
CA THR A 160 -21.35 7.97 3.68
C THR A 160 -22.62 7.97 2.82
N PRO A 161 -23.33 9.10 2.68
CA PRO A 161 -24.50 9.19 1.81
C PRO A 161 -24.19 9.23 0.31
N VAL A 162 -22.92 9.13 -0.10
CA VAL A 162 -22.53 9.14 -1.51
C VAL A 162 -23.02 7.87 -2.19
N PRO A 163 -23.77 7.97 -3.31
CA PRO A 163 -24.36 6.82 -3.97
C PRO A 163 -23.33 6.07 -4.82
N LEU A 164 -22.62 5.15 -4.20
CA LEU A 164 -21.63 4.28 -4.84
C LEU A 164 -22.15 2.85 -4.97
N SER A 165 -21.78 2.20 -6.07
CA SER A 165 -22.01 0.76 -6.26
C SER A 165 -21.22 -0.05 -5.21
N ARG A 166 -21.73 -1.25 -4.90
CA ARG A 166 -20.98 -2.22 -4.08
C ARG A 166 -19.81 -2.83 -4.85
N ASN A 167 -19.89 -2.89 -6.18
CA ASN A 167 -18.85 -3.43 -7.03
C ASN A 167 -17.74 -2.41 -7.22
N TRP A 168 -16.50 -2.87 -7.11
CA TRP A 168 -15.32 -2.03 -7.30
C TRP A 168 -14.14 -2.80 -7.89
N VAL A 169 -13.27 -2.06 -8.55
CA VAL A 169 -12.01 -2.53 -9.12
C VAL A 169 -10.88 -1.66 -8.55
N VAL A 170 -9.74 -2.27 -8.23
CA VAL A 170 -8.55 -1.53 -7.83
C VAL A 170 -7.60 -1.37 -9.02
N ILE A 171 -7.07 -0.15 -9.20
CA ILE A 171 -6.04 0.18 -10.18
C ILE A 171 -4.79 0.62 -9.43
N GLY A 172 -3.64 0.03 -9.75
CA GLY A 172 -2.37 0.39 -9.12
C GLY A 172 -1.24 0.64 -10.13
N GLN A 173 -0.32 1.52 -9.78
CA GLN A 173 0.88 1.77 -10.59
C GLN A 173 2.12 1.84 -9.70
N SER A 174 3.20 1.13 -10.08
CA SER A 174 4.46 1.11 -9.32
C SER A 174 4.25 0.56 -7.90
N GLU A 175 4.60 1.31 -6.84
CA GLU A 175 4.22 1.01 -5.46
C GLU A 175 2.73 0.69 -5.34
N GLY A 176 1.88 1.47 -6.00
CA GLY A 176 0.44 1.23 -6.00
C GLY A 176 0.02 -0.12 -6.60
N SER A 177 0.84 -0.72 -7.47
CA SER A 177 0.60 -2.10 -7.92
C SER A 177 0.77 -3.11 -6.79
N HIS A 178 1.78 -2.90 -5.94
CA HIS A 178 1.95 -3.69 -4.72
C HIS A 178 0.79 -3.44 -3.74
N ALA A 179 0.41 -2.18 -3.52
CA ALA A 179 -0.71 -1.81 -2.65
C ALA A 179 -2.04 -2.43 -3.12
N ALA A 180 -2.31 -2.42 -4.44
CA ALA A 180 -3.49 -3.06 -5.02
C ALA A 180 -3.48 -4.58 -4.77
N LEU A 181 -2.36 -5.26 -5.01
CA LEU A 181 -2.22 -6.70 -4.74
C LEU A 181 -2.23 -7.00 -3.23
N SER A 182 -1.74 -6.08 -2.39
CA SER A 182 -1.87 -6.16 -0.94
C SER A 182 -3.34 -6.17 -0.51
N ALA A 183 -4.16 -5.29 -1.10
CA ALA A 183 -5.60 -5.30 -0.86
C ALA A 183 -6.25 -6.62 -1.32
N VAL A 184 -5.88 -7.15 -2.49
CA VAL A 184 -6.36 -8.47 -2.97
C VAL A 184 -5.94 -9.60 -2.03
N SER A 185 -4.69 -9.57 -1.54
CA SER A 185 -4.14 -10.54 -0.61
C SER A 185 -4.88 -10.60 0.72
N LEU A 186 -5.31 -9.44 1.22
CA LEU A 186 -6.01 -9.27 2.51
C LEU A 186 -7.54 -9.27 2.36
N TYR A 187 -8.05 -9.37 1.14
CA TYR A 187 -9.49 -9.26 0.85
C TYR A 187 -10.30 -10.39 1.47
N ASP A 188 -11.39 -10.00 2.15
CA ASP A 188 -12.45 -10.88 2.63
C ASP A 188 -13.74 -10.58 1.85
N PRO A 189 -14.24 -11.52 1.05
CA PRO A 189 -15.47 -11.33 0.26
C PRO A 189 -16.73 -11.17 1.10
N THR A 190 -16.68 -11.49 2.38
CA THR A 190 -17.77 -11.31 3.35
C THR A 190 -17.62 -10.08 4.21
N GLY A 191 -16.48 -9.41 4.12
CA GLY A 191 -16.10 -8.24 4.91
C GLY A 191 -16.77 -6.93 4.48
N PRO A 192 -16.51 -5.84 5.19
CA PRO A 192 -17.10 -4.52 4.90
C PRO A 192 -16.75 -3.97 3.51
N ALA A 193 -15.60 -4.37 2.95
CA ALA A 193 -15.16 -4.01 1.60
C ALA A 193 -15.59 -4.99 0.50
N ALA A 194 -16.54 -5.91 0.77
CA ALA A 194 -17.01 -6.92 -0.20
C ALA A 194 -17.39 -6.30 -1.56
N GLY A 195 -17.23 -7.05 -2.66
CA GLY A 195 -17.54 -6.60 -4.03
C GLY A 195 -16.33 -6.12 -4.83
N LEU A 196 -15.12 -6.49 -4.41
CA LEU A 196 -13.91 -6.39 -5.25
C LEU A 196 -14.05 -7.39 -6.40
N ASN A 197 -14.09 -6.88 -7.64
CA ASN A 197 -14.33 -7.69 -8.83
C ASN A 197 -13.08 -7.86 -9.70
N GLY A 198 -12.02 -7.06 -9.48
CA GLY A 198 -10.81 -7.18 -10.26
C GLY A 198 -9.72 -6.20 -9.83
N ALA A 199 -8.50 -6.45 -10.33
CA ALA A 199 -7.34 -5.59 -10.15
C ALA A 199 -6.64 -5.33 -11.48
N VAL A 200 -6.25 -4.07 -11.72
CA VAL A 200 -5.39 -3.67 -12.83
C VAL A 200 -4.11 -3.08 -12.26
N VAL A 201 -2.96 -3.66 -12.57
CA VAL A 201 -1.67 -3.22 -12.03
C VAL A 201 -0.65 -2.98 -13.14
N THR A 202 0.13 -1.91 -13.05
CA THR A 202 1.17 -1.58 -14.03
C THR A 202 2.48 -1.23 -13.37
N GLY A 203 3.61 -1.66 -13.96
CA GLY A 203 4.94 -1.39 -13.43
C GLY A 203 5.17 -2.03 -12.05
N LEU A 204 4.65 -3.23 -11.86
CA LEU A 204 4.71 -3.98 -10.61
C LEU A 204 6.15 -4.39 -10.28
N ARG A 205 6.66 -3.98 -9.12
CA ARG A 205 7.90 -4.52 -8.56
C ARG A 205 7.60 -5.87 -7.88
N ALA A 206 7.79 -6.93 -8.62
CA ALA A 206 7.74 -8.28 -8.09
C ALA A 206 9.12 -8.73 -7.56
N ASN A 207 9.15 -9.80 -6.75
CA ASN A 207 10.38 -10.32 -6.14
C ASN A 207 11.19 -9.20 -5.45
N THR A 208 10.54 -8.47 -4.56
CA THR A 208 11.05 -7.21 -3.99
C THR A 208 12.43 -7.38 -3.35
N GLY A 209 12.67 -8.44 -2.59
CA GLY A 209 13.98 -8.71 -1.97
C GLY A 209 15.13 -8.83 -2.97
N PRO A 210 15.10 -9.78 -3.93
CA PRO A 210 16.12 -9.90 -4.97
C PRO A 210 16.26 -8.64 -5.83
N SER A 211 15.16 -7.98 -6.19
CA SER A 211 15.21 -6.77 -7.03
C SER A 211 15.83 -5.58 -6.31
N LEU A 212 15.62 -5.44 -5.00
CA LEU A 212 16.29 -4.43 -4.17
C LEU A 212 17.77 -4.74 -4.00
N ARG A 213 18.13 -6.01 -3.77
CA ARG A 213 19.54 -6.40 -3.72
C ARG A 213 20.28 -6.01 -5.00
N GLU A 214 19.67 -6.25 -6.16
CA GLU A 214 20.24 -5.84 -7.45
C GLU A 214 20.38 -4.31 -7.55
N MET A 215 19.40 -3.55 -7.04
CA MET A 215 19.43 -2.10 -7.01
C MET A 215 20.62 -1.55 -6.19
N PHE A 216 21.01 -2.20 -5.11
CA PHE A 216 22.14 -1.77 -4.28
C PHE A 216 23.51 -2.14 -4.86
N ARG A 217 23.61 -3.00 -5.87
CA ARG A 217 24.91 -3.34 -6.46
C ARG A 217 25.58 -2.13 -7.08
N SER A 218 26.91 -2.08 -6.98
CA SER A 218 27.73 -1.00 -7.56
C SER A 218 27.57 -0.88 -9.07
N SER A 219 27.23 -1.98 -9.76
CA SER A 219 26.99 -2.06 -11.21
C SER A 219 25.57 -1.64 -11.64
N SER A 220 24.64 -1.36 -10.73
CA SER A 220 23.27 -0.98 -11.07
C SER A 220 23.21 0.31 -11.90
N THR A 221 22.41 0.30 -12.98
CA THR A 221 22.28 1.40 -13.95
C THR A 221 20.85 1.95 -14.06
N GLY A 222 20.04 1.81 -13.01
CA GLY A 222 18.65 2.26 -13.00
C GLY A 222 18.45 3.78 -13.08
N SER A 223 17.20 4.21 -12.96
CA SER A 223 16.82 5.62 -13.03
C SER A 223 17.37 6.45 -11.86
N ALA A 224 17.37 7.79 -12.02
CA ALA A 224 17.77 8.71 -10.96
C ALA A 224 16.92 8.60 -9.69
N ASN A 225 15.66 8.16 -9.81
CA ASN A 225 14.75 7.99 -8.68
C ASN A 225 15.07 6.77 -7.81
N GLN A 226 15.83 5.79 -8.32
CA GLN A 226 16.08 4.54 -7.61
C GLN A 226 16.76 4.73 -6.25
N ILE A 227 17.59 5.77 -6.08
CA ILE A 227 18.22 6.04 -4.79
C ILE A 227 17.18 6.49 -3.74
N ALA A 228 16.17 7.29 -4.15
CA ALA A 228 15.08 7.69 -3.26
C ALA A 228 14.18 6.49 -2.92
N TYR A 229 13.84 5.65 -3.90
CA TYR A 229 13.10 4.41 -3.65
C TYR A 229 13.84 3.49 -2.66
N ALA A 230 15.15 3.29 -2.88
CA ALA A 230 15.98 2.50 -1.97
C ALA A 230 16.00 3.08 -0.56
N ALA A 231 16.08 4.42 -0.42
CA ALA A 231 16.04 5.08 0.88
C ALA A 231 14.68 4.88 1.58
N TYR A 232 13.56 4.94 0.87
CA TYR A 232 12.23 4.67 1.45
C TYR A 232 12.08 3.22 1.90
N PHE A 233 12.59 2.24 1.15
CA PHE A 233 12.66 0.86 1.63
C PHE A 233 13.50 0.72 2.90
N LEU A 234 14.68 1.34 2.92
CA LEU A 234 15.54 1.33 4.12
C LEU A 234 14.86 2.02 5.31
N THR A 235 14.10 3.10 5.08
CA THR A 235 13.29 3.76 6.10
C THR A 235 12.24 2.80 6.67
N ALA A 236 11.48 2.11 5.82
CA ALA A 236 10.46 1.15 6.25
C ALA A 236 11.08 -0.03 7.01
N LEU A 237 12.18 -0.59 6.53
CA LEU A 237 12.92 -1.63 7.23
C LEU A 237 13.48 -1.15 8.57
N GLN A 238 13.99 0.09 8.64
CA GLN A 238 14.50 0.66 9.90
C GLN A 238 13.38 0.86 10.92
N GLN A 239 12.15 1.11 10.50
CA GLN A 239 10.99 1.15 11.38
C GLN A 239 10.68 -0.21 12.04
N LEU A 240 10.99 -1.32 11.36
CA LEU A 240 10.78 -2.69 11.85
C LEU A 240 12.02 -3.24 12.57
N HIS A 241 13.19 -3.04 11.99
CA HIS A 241 14.45 -3.65 12.42
C HIS A 241 15.61 -2.64 12.50
N PRO A 242 15.54 -1.62 13.38
CA PRO A 242 16.55 -0.57 13.46
C PRO A 242 17.96 -1.11 13.70
N ASP A 243 18.09 -2.15 14.52
CA ASP A 243 19.38 -2.76 14.88
C ASP A 243 20.04 -3.53 13.71
N ARG A 244 19.26 -3.93 12.71
CA ARG A 244 19.76 -4.62 11.51
C ARG A 244 20.10 -3.65 10.39
N VAL A 245 19.29 -2.61 10.21
CA VAL A 245 19.43 -1.65 9.11
C VAL A 245 20.52 -0.62 9.37
N THR A 246 20.58 -0.04 10.57
CA THR A 246 21.53 1.04 10.88
C THR A 246 23.01 0.65 10.66
N PRO A 247 23.48 -0.55 11.05
CA PRO A 247 24.86 -0.97 10.74
C PRO A 247 25.14 -1.20 9.26
N PHE A 248 24.12 -1.47 8.47
CA PHE A 248 24.22 -1.70 7.03
C PHE A 248 24.44 -0.40 6.24
N LEU A 249 24.02 0.75 6.78
CA LEU A 249 24.08 2.04 6.11
C LEU A 249 25.52 2.61 6.09
N SER A 250 25.90 3.21 4.98
CA SER A 250 27.08 4.10 4.89
C SER A 250 26.83 5.38 5.69
N ASP A 251 27.87 6.23 5.89
CA ASP A 251 27.70 7.56 6.49
C ASP A 251 26.69 8.40 5.69
N PHE A 252 26.84 8.45 4.37
CA PHE A 252 25.88 9.13 3.50
C PHE A 252 24.50 8.50 3.60
N GLY A 253 24.41 7.15 3.65
CA GLY A 253 23.14 6.44 3.75
C GLY A 253 22.38 6.77 5.02
N ARG A 254 23.04 6.91 6.17
CA ARG A 254 22.39 7.31 7.43
C ARG A 254 21.74 8.69 7.33
N ASP A 255 22.45 9.65 6.78
CA ASP A 255 21.95 11.02 6.62
C ASP A 255 20.82 11.07 5.60
N TYR A 256 20.97 10.37 4.47
CA TYR A 256 19.98 10.38 3.39
C TYR A 256 18.69 9.62 3.75
N VAL A 257 18.77 8.49 4.45
CA VAL A 257 17.61 7.75 4.97
C VAL A 257 16.90 8.57 6.06
N ALA A 258 17.65 9.27 6.92
CA ALA A 258 17.05 10.20 7.87
C ALA A 258 16.28 11.34 7.16
N GLN A 259 16.83 11.91 6.09
CA GLN A 259 16.18 12.92 5.26
C GLN A 259 14.92 12.38 4.56
N ALA A 260 14.91 11.11 4.15
CA ALA A 260 13.77 10.47 3.48
C ALA A 260 12.49 10.50 4.33
N ASN A 261 12.60 10.50 5.67
CA ASN A 261 11.43 10.59 6.56
C ASN A 261 10.66 11.92 6.46
N SER A 262 11.24 12.96 5.86
CA SER A 262 10.63 14.30 5.81
C SER A 262 10.61 14.90 4.40
N THR A 263 11.02 14.13 3.37
CA THR A 263 11.21 14.66 2.01
C THR A 263 10.47 13.83 0.98
N CYS A 264 9.71 14.49 0.10
CA CYS A 264 8.98 13.83 -0.97
C CYS A 264 9.90 13.44 -2.14
N LEU A 265 9.42 12.57 -3.01
CA LEU A 265 10.22 11.86 -4.02
C LEU A 265 11.10 12.79 -4.88
N ALA A 266 10.54 13.86 -5.44
CA ALA A 266 11.26 14.74 -6.36
C ALA A 266 12.45 15.44 -5.66
N ASP A 267 12.21 15.98 -4.48
CA ASP A 267 13.21 16.69 -3.70
C ASP A 267 14.26 15.75 -3.13
N LEU A 268 13.86 14.56 -2.68
CA LEU A 268 14.78 13.54 -2.20
C LEU A 268 15.69 13.06 -3.35
N THR A 269 15.13 12.83 -4.54
CA THR A 269 15.91 12.46 -5.73
C THR A 269 16.92 13.56 -6.08
N ALA A 270 16.51 14.84 -6.07
CA ALA A 270 17.41 15.95 -6.32
C ALA A 270 18.54 16.05 -5.28
N ALA A 271 18.24 15.82 -4.00
CA ALA A 271 19.20 15.83 -2.89
C ALA A 271 20.29 14.74 -3.03
N ALA A 272 20.05 13.67 -3.79
CA ALA A 272 21.05 12.64 -4.06
C ALA A 272 22.25 13.15 -4.87
N ALA A 273 22.13 14.28 -5.57
CA ALA A 273 23.20 14.86 -6.40
C ALA A 273 23.84 13.87 -7.40
N GLY A 274 22.99 13.03 -8.02
CA GLY A 274 23.42 12.02 -9.00
C GLY A 274 24.02 10.75 -8.41
N ARG A 275 24.03 10.58 -7.08
CA ARG A 275 24.46 9.33 -6.44
C ARG A 275 23.48 8.21 -6.76
N ARG A 276 23.96 6.98 -6.66
CA ARG A 276 23.18 5.75 -6.91
C ARG A 276 22.88 5.02 -5.60
N PRO A 277 21.93 4.08 -5.57
CA PRO A 277 21.55 3.30 -4.39
C PRO A 277 22.74 2.65 -3.67
N ALA A 278 23.76 2.21 -4.39
CA ALA A 278 25.00 1.66 -3.83
C ALA A 278 25.68 2.59 -2.80
N ALA A 279 25.50 3.91 -2.93
CA ALA A 279 26.06 4.87 -1.99
C ALA A 279 25.38 4.85 -0.60
N LEU A 280 24.19 4.28 -0.49
CA LEU A 280 23.42 4.23 0.77
C LEU A 280 23.99 3.18 1.74
N VAL A 281 24.69 2.19 1.24
CA VAL A 281 25.10 1.02 2.03
C VAL A 281 26.64 0.96 2.16
N ALA A 282 27.11 0.40 3.28
CA ALA A 282 28.54 0.33 3.57
C ALA A 282 29.28 -0.67 2.66
N ASP A 283 28.60 -1.78 2.31
CA ASP A 283 29.11 -2.79 1.37
C ASP A 283 28.00 -3.17 0.38
N PRO A 284 27.97 -2.56 -0.81
CA PRO A 284 26.92 -2.79 -1.79
C PRO A 284 26.93 -4.20 -2.41
N ASP A 285 28.03 -4.92 -2.34
CA ASP A 285 28.15 -6.26 -2.92
C ASP A 285 27.99 -7.39 -1.88
N SER A 286 27.92 -7.04 -0.58
CA SER A 286 27.73 -7.98 0.54
C SER A 286 26.57 -7.55 1.45
N PRO A 287 25.31 -7.76 1.01
CA PRO A 287 24.14 -7.45 1.83
C PRO A 287 24.10 -8.33 3.08
N THR A 288 23.39 -7.85 4.12
CA THR A 288 23.21 -8.63 5.35
C THR A 288 22.50 -9.95 5.04
N PRO A 289 22.81 -11.04 5.77
CA PRO A 289 22.15 -12.35 5.57
C PRO A 289 20.63 -12.32 5.73
N THR A 290 20.11 -11.35 6.49
CA THR A 290 18.67 -11.22 6.79
C THR A 290 17.92 -10.30 5.84
N PHE A 291 18.61 -9.54 4.98
CA PHE A 291 18.02 -8.47 4.19
C PHE A 291 16.80 -8.93 3.35
N GLU A 292 16.89 -10.07 2.66
CA GLU A 292 15.78 -10.57 1.87
C GLU A 292 14.60 -11.04 2.74
N ALA A 293 14.89 -11.64 3.89
CA ALA A 293 13.85 -12.06 4.84
C ALA A 293 13.15 -10.86 5.47
N ASP A 294 13.90 -9.80 5.81
CA ASP A 294 13.36 -8.57 6.35
C ASP A 294 12.48 -7.83 5.32
N ILE A 295 12.89 -7.85 4.04
CA ILE A 295 12.06 -7.33 2.93
C ILE A 295 10.82 -8.20 2.72
N ALA A 296 10.94 -9.52 2.77
CA ALA A 296 9.79 -10.42 2.61
C ALA A 296 8.76 -10.20 3.73
N GLU A 297 9.20 -10.01 4.98
CA GLU A 297 8.31 -9.67 6.10
C GLU A 297 7.48 -8.40 5.81
N LEU A 298 8.09 -7.41 5.15
CA LEU A 298 7.44 -6.15 4.79
C LEU A 298 6.47 -6.30 3.62
N THR A 299 6.87 -7.07 2.59
CA THR A 299 6.25 -7.04 1.25
C THR A 299 5.55 -8.35 0.86
N ASP A 300 5.35 -9.28 1.80
CA ASP A 300 4.77 -10.58 1.49
C ASP A 300 3.32 -10.47 1.00
N LEU A 301 3.06 -11.10 -0.13
CA LEU A 301 1.74 -11.14 -0.78
C LEU A 301 1.25 -12.59 -0.86
N ARG A 302 -0.02 -12.82 -0.52
CA ARG A 302 -0.67 -14.06 -0.90
C ARG A 302 -0.80 -14.10 -2.43
N THR A 303 -0.21 -15.10 -3.06
CA THR A 303 -0.19 -15.26 -4.52
C THR A 303 -1.00 -16.45 -5.00
N GLU A 304 -1.60 -17.21 -4.09
CA GLU A 304 -2.40 -18.40 -4.39
C GLU A 304 -3.84 -18.19 -3.92
N GLN A 305 -4.78 -18.88 -4.56
CA GLN A 305 -6.21 -18.83 -4.25
C GLN A 305 -6.75 -17.39 -4.22
N LEU A 306 -6.34 -16.61 -5.21
CA LEU A 306 -6.83 -15.24 -5.36
C LEU A 306 -8.28 -15.26 -5.86
N PRO A 307 -9.14 -14.37 -5.33
CA PRO A 307 -10.59 -14.48 -5.57
C PRO A 307 -11.10 -13.68 -6.79
N ILE A 308 -10.23 -12.99 -7.53
CA ILE A 308 -10.62 -12.03 -8.56
C ILE A 308 -9.67 -12.06 -9.76
N ASP A 309 -10.13 -11.60 -10.92
CA ASP A 309 -9.32 -11.44 -12.11
C ASP A 309 -8.28 -10.32 -11.97
N ILE A 310 -7.09 -10.53 -12.57
CA ILE A 310 -5.97 -9.60 -12.48
C ILE A 310 -5.43 -9.30 -13.87
N ALA A 311 -5.35 -8.00 -14.21
CA ALA A 311 -4.66 -7.52 -15.40
C ALA A 311 -3.33 -6.85 -15.00
N ILE A 312 -2.22 -7.35 -15.57
CA ILE A 312 -0.87 -6.86 -15.30
C ILE A 312 -0.33 -6.23 -16.58
N GLY A 313 0.18 -4.99 -16.49
CA GLY A 313 0.82 -4.28 -17.60
C GLY A 313 2.25 -3.88 -17.29
N TYR A 314 3.15 -3.96 -18.28
CA TYR A 314 4.53 -3.49 -18.13
C TYR A 314 5.11 -2.92 -19.43
N GLY A 315 6.03 -1.98 -19.30
CA GLY A 315 6.77 -1.39 -20.40
C GLY A 315 8.08 -2.12 -20.66
N THR A 316 8.42 -2.34 -21.94
CA THR A 316 9.66 -3.06 -22.26
C THR A 316 10.92 -2.20 -22.12
N ALA A 317 10.77 -0.88 -21.97
CA ALA A 317 11.85 0.07 -21.71
C ALA A 317 11.81 0.60 -20.26
N ASP A 318 11.11 -0.10 -19.35
CA ASP A 318 11.05 0.26 -17.94
C ASP A 318 12.43 0.02 -17.29
N ILE A 319 13.01 1.11 -16.76
CA ILE A 319 14.29 1.09 -16.03
C ILE A 319 14.12 1.30 -14.51
N ASP A 320 12.90 1.58 -14.06
CA ASP A 320 12.56 1.64 -12.63
C ASP A 320 12.26 0.25 -12.06
N VAL A 321 11.56 -0.55 -12.86
CA VAL A 321 11.21 -1.94 -12.54
C VAL A 321 11.52 -2.82 -13.74
N ALA A 322 12.48 -3.74 -13.58
CA ALA A 322 12.89 -4.61 -14.68
C ALA A 322 11.70 -5.46 -15.19
N PRO A 323 11.38 -5.40 -16.50
CA PRO A 323 10.23 -6.09 -17.09
C PRO A 323 10.18 -7.60 -16.81
N THR A 324 11.35 -8.24 -16.76
CA THR A 324 11.49 -9.69 -16.51
C THR A 324 10.89 -10.13 -15.16
N TRP A 325 10.96 -9.30 -14.12
CA TRP A 325 10.35 -9.61 -12.83
C TRP A 325 8.83 -9.61 -12.90
N THR A 326 8.25 -8.65 -13.65
CA THR A 326 6.80 -8.56 -13.85
C THR A 326 6.28 -9.73 -14.69
N GLU A 327 7.00 -10.11 -15.76
CA GLU A 327 6.67 -11.28 -16.58
C GLU A 327 6.65 -12.57 -15.75
N GLN A 328 7.74 -12.86 -15.02
CA GLN A 328 7.85 -14.05 -14.18
C GLN A 328 6.77 -14.12 -13.10
N PHE A 329 6.46 -12.99 -12.48
CA PHE A 329 5.41 -12.93 -11.46
C PHE A 329 4.02 -13.16 -12.07
N GLY A 330 3.74 -12.59 -13.25
CA GLY A 330 2.49 -12.84 -13.96
C GLY A 330 2.31 -14.31 -14.36
N ASP A 331 3.38 -14.97 -14.80
CA ASP A 331 3.38 -16.41 -15.09
C ASP A 331 3.16 -17.25 -13.84
N HIS A 332 3.79 -16.86 -12.72
CA HIS A 332 3.55 -17.49 -11.42
C HIS A 332 2.08 -17.36 -11.00
N LEU A 333 1.52 -16.15 -11.01
CA LEU A 333 0.11 -15.93 -10.64
C LEU A 333 -0.85 -16.74 -11.52
N ARG A 334 -0.60 -16.80 -12.83
CA ARG A 334 -1.43 -17.57 -13.78
C ARG A 334 -1.40 -19.05 -13.46
N THR A 335 -0.24 -19.60 -13.09
CA THR A 335 -0.07 -20.99 -12.74
C THR A 335 -0.70 -21.33 -11.39
N ALA A 336 -0.55 -20.44 -10.41
CA ALA A 336 -1.04 -20.63 -9.05
C ALA A 336 -2.56 -20.42 -8.91
N ASN A 337 -3.20 -19.76 -9.89
CA ASN A 337 -4.62 -19.39 -9.83
C ASN A 337 -5.37 -19.77 -11.12
N PRO A 338 -5.58 -21.06 -11.38
CA PRO A 338 -6.23 -21.52 -12.62
C PRO A 338 -7.72 -21.15 -12.72
N ASP A 339 -8.35 -20.77 -11.62
CA ASP A 339 -9.79 -20.48 -11.55
C ASP A 339 -10.13 -19.00 -11.83
N ILE A 340 -9.12 -18.13 -11.99
CA ILE A 340 -9.29 -16.73 -12.34
C ILE A 340 -8.52 -16.38 -13.63
N GLN A 341 -8.90 -15.28 -14.26
CA GLN A 341 -8.17 -14.76 -15.41
C GLN A 341 -7.01 -13.87 -14.95
N VAL A 342 -5.76 -14.28 -15.22
CA VAL A 342 -4.56 -13.45 -15.07
C VAL A 342 -4.04 -13.09 -16.46
N THR A 343 -4.21 -11.83 -16.87
CA THR A 343 -3.68 -11.31 -18.13
C THR A 343 -2.37 -10.55 -17.90
N VAL A 344 -1.41 -10.72 -18.81
CA VAL A 344 -0.15 -9.97 -18.78
C VAL A 344 0.03 -9.29 -20.13
N THR A 345 -0.01 -7.96 -20.12
CA THR A 345 0.10 -7.13 -21.32
C THR A 345 1.45 -6.43 -21.38
N ARG A 346 2.12 -6.61 -22.50
CA ARG A 346 3.41 -6.00 -22.79
C ARG A 346 3.19 -4.73 -23.64
N TYR A 347 3.76 -3.59 -23.20
CA TYR A 347 3.73 -2.32 -23.93
C TYR A 347 5.11 -2.03 -24.55
N PRO A 348 5.32 -2.34 -25.85
CA PRO A 348 6.61 -2.21 -26.49
C PRO A 348 7.13 -0.77 -26.50
N GLY A 349 8.42 -0.59 -26.10
CA GLY A 349 9.09 0.71 -26.10
C GLY A 349 8.60 1.69 -25.04
N LYS A 350 7.66 1.29 -24.18
CA LYS A 350 7.19 2.15 -23.08
C LYS A 350 8.08 2.00 -21.86
N ASP A 351 8.38 3.14 -21.22
CA ASP A 351 8.99 3.23 -19.92
C ASP A 351 7.97 3.01 -18.79
N HIS A 352 8.38 3.20 -17.56
CA HIS A 352 7.56 3.01 -16.36
C HIS A 352 6.23 3.80 -16.36
N SER A 353 6.30 5.08 -16.67
CA SER A 353 5.11 5.95 -16.77
C SER A 353 4.35 5.77 -18.09
N GLY A 354 5.06 5.51 -19.18
CA GLY A 354 4.49 5.28 -20.50
C GLY A 354 3.66 4.00 -20.57
N ALA A 355 4.02 2.95 -19.83
CA ALA A 355 3.24 1.73 -19.73
C ALA A 355 1.89 1.99 -19.03
N PHE A 356 1.87 2.77 -17.96
CA PHE A 356 0.64 3.17 -17.28
C PHE A 356 -0.30 3.94 -18.25
N LEU A 357 0.21 4.94 -18.95
CA LEU A 357 -0.60 5.68 -19.92
C LEU A 357 -1.10 4.80 -21.08
N ALA A 358 -0.26 3.91 -21.59
CA ALA A 358 -0.63 3.00 -22.67
C ALA A 358 -1.66 1.95 -22.25
N SER A 359 -1.77 1.64 -20.94
CA SER A 359 -2.74 0.67 -20.42
C SER A 359 -4.17 1.19 -20.39
N LEU A 360 -4.41 2.48 -20.58
CA LEU A 360 -5.75 3.08 -20.41
C LEU A 360 -6.86 2.41 -21.25
N PRO A 361 -6.69 2.10 -22.53
CA PRO A 361 -7.72 1.41 -23.32
C PRO A 361 -8.03 0.02 -22.76
N ASP A 362 -7.01 -0.75 -22.35
CA ASP A 362 -7.15 -2.08 -21.76
C ASP A 362 -7.83 -1.99 -20.39
N THR A 363 -7.44 -0.99 -19.58
CA THR A 363 -8.06 -0.70 -18.28
C THR A 363 -9.55 -0.37 -18.45
N LEU A 364 -9.92 0.52 -19.38
CA LEU A 364 -11.34 0.82 -19.64
C LEU A 364 -12.10 -0.42 -20.16
N GLY A 365 -11.44 -1.28 -20.94
CA GLY A 365 -11.98 -2.58 -21.34
C GLY A 365 -12.26 -3.47 -20.13
N PHE A 366 -11.29 -3.60 -19.24
CA PHE A 366 -11.40 -4.37 -18.00
C PHE A 366 -12.52 -3.83 -17.08
N LEU A 367 -12.58 -2.51 -16.88
CA LEU A 367 -13.63 -1.89 -16.08
C LEU A 367 -15.04 -2.21 -16.60
N ARG A 368 -15.26 -2.11 -17.92
CA ARG A 368 -16.56 -2.44 -18.54
C ARG A 368 -16.99 -3.89 -18.36
N SER A 369 -16.05 -4.82 -18.21
CA SER A 369 -16.38 -6.24 -18.02
C SER A 369 -16.55 -6.63 -16.55
N HIS A 370 -16.11 -5.80 -15.60
CA HIS A 370 -16.10 -6.12 -14.18
C HIS A 370 -16.96 -5.19 -13.32
N LEU A 371 -17.41 -4.04 -13.85
CA LEU A 371 -18.26 -3.06 -13.18
C LEU A 371 -19.52 -2.75 -13.98
#